data_6bb978ed3b04b651642aa92de4e3a9e0
#
_entry.id   6bb978ed3b04b651642aa92de4e3a9e0
#
_cell.length_a   1.000
_cell.length_b   1.000
_cell.length_c   1.000
_cell.angle_alpha   90.00
_cell.angle_beta   90.00
_cell.angle_gamma   90.00
#
_symmetry.space_group_name_H-M   'P 1'
#
loop_
_entity.id
_entity.type
_entity.pdbx_description
1 polymer ?
#
loop_
_entity_poly.entity_id
_entity_poly.type
_entity_poly.pdbx_seq_one_letter_code
_entity_poly.pdbx_strand_id
1 'polypeptide(L)' 'MKDKIVEQVVQKFNQRSQRGIEKYGSTLERNDLDVVDWMNHLQEELMDAILYLERMKKDING' A
#
# COMPACT_ATOMS: atom_id res chain seq x y z
N MET A 1 -17.41 14.06 15.45
CA MET A 1 -16.49 13.14 16.17
C MET A 1 -15.42 12.63 15.21
N LYS A 2 -14.18 12.74 15.62
CA LYS A 2 -13.06 12.27 14.77
C LYS A 2 -12.63 10.89 15.21
N ASP A 3 -12.36 10.03 14.24
CA ASP A 3 -11.83 8.70 14.48
C ASP A 3 -10.30 8.75 14.37
N LYS A 4 -9.61 8.59 15.48
CA LYS A 4 -8.15 8.68 15.54
C LYS A 4 -7.46 7.60 14.71
N ILE A 5 -8.05 6.42 14.61
CA ILE A 5 -7.49 5.33 13.80
C ILE A 5 -7.55 5.71 12.33
N VAL A 6 -8.66 6.27 11.88
CA VAL A 6 -8.80 6.73 10.50
C VAL A 6 -7.81 7.86 10.20
N GLU A 7 -7.67 8.81 11.13
CA GLU A 7 -6.71 9.91 10.95
C GLU A 7 -5.28 9.39 10.79
N GLN A 8 -4.88 8.39 11.56
CA GLN A 8 -3.55 7.79 11.45
C GLN A 8 -3.35 7.14 10.08
N VAL A 9 -4.36 6.45 9.56
CA VAL A 9 -4.27 5.82 8.23
C VAL A 9 -4.19 6.87 7.14
N VAL A 10 -4.97 7.95 7.26
CA VAL A 10 -4.91 9.07 6.29
C VAL A 10 -3.50 9.66 6.25
N GLN A 11 -2.87 9.89 7.40
CA GLN A 11 -1.50 10.39 7.45
C GLN A 11 -0.53 9.44 6.78
N LYS A 12 -0.69 8.13 7.00
CA LYS A 12 0.15 7.12 6.35
C LYS A 12 -0.03 7.12 4.84
N PHE A 13 -1.26 7.30 4.35
CA PHE A 13 -1.50 7.44 2.91
C PHE A 13 -0.72 8.62 2.34
N ASN A 14 -0.79 9.77 2.99
CA ASN A 14 -0.09 10.96 2.52
C ASN A 14 1.43 10.76 2.51
N GLN A 15 1.99 10.17 3.56
CA GLN A 15 3.41 9.87 3.64
C GLN A 15 3.85 8.89 2.57
N ARG A 16 3.06 7.85 2.33
CA ARG A 16 3.36 6.85 1.31
C ARG A 16 3.31 7.46 -0.09
N SER A 17 2.32 8.31 -0.34
CA SER A 17 2.22 9.02 -1.60
C SER A 17 3.44 9.90 -1.83
N GLN A 18 3.87 10.63 -0.81
CA GLN A 18 5.04 11.51 -0.90
C GLN A 18 6.31 10.71 -1.22
N ARG A 19 6.51 9.57 -0.57
CA ARG A 19 7.64 8.69 -0.86
C ARG A 19 7.62 8.16 -2.29
N GLY A 20 6.44 7.81 -2.78
CA GLY A 20 6.28 7.34 -4.15
C GLY A 20 6.65 8.42 -5.16
N ILE A 21 6.21 9.65 -4.94
CA ILE A 21 6.54 10.78 -5.79
C ILE A 21 8.05 11.03 -5.78
N GLU A 22 8.69 11.01 -4.61
CA GLU A 22 10.13 11.20 -4.49
C GLU A 22 10.93 10.10 -5.19
N LYS A 23 10.47 8.86 -5.07
CA LYS A 23 11.17 7.70 -5.64
C LYS A 23 11.00 7.59 -7.15
N TYR A 24 9.79 7.79 -7.66
CA TYR A 24 9.45 7.55 -9.05
C TYR A 24 9.27 8.82 -9.88
N GLY A 25 9.23 9.98 -9.22
CA GLY A 25 9.08 11.28 -9.90
C GLY A 25 7.71 11.53 -10.49
N SER A 26 6.69 10.77 -10.11
CA SER A 26 5.35 10.93 -10.64
C SER A 26 4.28 10.51 -9.64
N THR A 27 3.08 11.04 -9.81
CA THR A 27 1.91 10.61 -9.07
C THR A 27 1.26 9.40 -9.73
N LEU A 28 0.18 8.89 -9.14
CA LEU A 28 -0.59 7.80 -9.73
C LEU A 28 -1.38 8.23 -10.98
N GLU A 29 -1.40 9.50 -11.30
CA GLU A 29 -2.04 10.00 -12.53
C GLU A 29 -1.21 9.77 -13.78
N ARG A 30 -0.09 9.09 -13.64
CA ARG A 30 0.76 8.70 -14.77
C ARG A 30 0.02 7.78 -15.73
N ASN A 31 0.33 7.90 -17.04
CA ASN A 31 -0.33 7.13 -18.10
C ASN A 31 0.61 6.21 -18.86
N ASP A 32 1.83 5.98 -18.36
CA ASP A 32 2.82 5.13 -19.02
C ASP A 32 2.67 3.65 -18.69
N LEU A 33 1.77 3.31 -17.75
CA LEU A 33 1.44 1.92 -17.40
C LEU A 33 0.05 1.60 -17.93
N ASP A 34 -0.09 0.42 -18.53
CA ASP A 34 -1.40 -0.03 -18.99
C ASP A 34 -2.16 -0.74 -17.85
N VAL A 35 -3.40 -1.16 -18.15
CA VAL A 35 -4.27 -1.80 -17.14
C VAL A 35 -3.65 -3.08 -16.60
N VAL A 36 -3.00 -3.87 -17.45
CA VAL A 36 -2.37 -5.12 -17.02
C VAL A 36 -1.22 -4.86 -16.06
N ASP A 37 -0.43 -3.81 -16.31
CA ASP A 37 0.65 -3.42 -15.39
C ASP A 37 0.09 -3.05 -14.01
N TRP A 38 -0.99 -2.27 -13.96
CA TRP A 38 -1.64 -1.91 -12.71
C TRP A 38 -2.20 -3.14 -11.99
N MET A 39 -2.79 -4.06 -12.74
CA MET A 39 -3.31 -5.31 -12.16
C MET A 39 -2.19 -6.16 -11.55
N ASN A 40 -1.05 -6.25 -12.23
CA ASN A 40 0.10 -6.99 -11.72
C ASN A 40 0.65 -6.36 -10.45
N HIS A 41 0.76 -5.04 -10.41
CA HIS A 41 1.21 -4.34 -9.19
C HIS A 41 0.25 -4.59 -8.03
N LEU A 42 -1.06 -4.53 -8.28
CA LEU A 42 -2.05 -4.81 -7.24
C LEU A 42 -1.95 -6.26 -6.76
N GLN A 43 -1.78 -7.20 -7.67
CA GLN A 43 -1.65 -8.60 -7.30
C GLN A 43 -0.43 -8.83 -6.38
N GLU A 44 0.69 -8.21 -6.71
CA GLU A 44 1.90 -8.30 -5.88
C GLU A 44 1.65 -7.77 -4.47
N GLU A 45 0.97 -6.63 -4.36
CA GLU A 45 0.63 -6.04 -3.06
C GLU A 45 -0.31 -6.95 -2.25
N LEU A 46 -1.28 -7.58 -2.90
CA LEU A 46 -2.19 -8.50 -2.23
C LEU A 46 -1.47 -9.76 -1.76
N MET A 47 -0.52 -10.26 -2.54
CA MET A 47 0.30 -11.40 -2.12
C MET A 47 1.14 -11.04 -0.88
N ASP A 48 1.74 -9.86 -0.87
CA ASP A 48 2.49 -9.38 0.29
C ASP A 48 1.60 -9.30 1.54
N ALA A 49 0.37 -8.79 1.37
CA ALA A 49 -0.58 -8.69 2.48
C ALA A 49 -0.89 -10.08 3.06
N ILE A 50 -1.04 -11.09 2.22
CA ILE A 50 -1.28 -12.46 2.65
C ILE A 50 -0.08 -13.01 3.43
N LEU A 51 1.13 -12.75 2.95
CA LEU A 51 2.35 -13.19 3.62
C LEU A 51 2.51 -12.54 5.00
N TYR A 52 2.22 -11.25 5.10
CA TYR A 52 2.27 -10.56 6.39
C TYR A 52 1.24 -11.12 7.36
N LEU A 53 0.04 -11.38 6.88
CA LEU A 53 -1.01 -11.97 7.71
C LEU A 53 -0.57 -13.35 8.25
N GLU A 54 0.00 -14.20 7.41
CA GLU A 54 0.47 -15.50 7.82
C GLU A 54 1.57 -15.39 8.88
N ARG A 55 2.49 -14.46 8.71
CA ARG A 55 3.54 -14.21 9.71
C ARG A 55 2.93 -13.78 11.05
N MET A 56 1.95 -12.89 11.01
CA MET A 56 1.29 -12.43 12.24
C MET A 56 0.57 -13.56 12.96
N LYS A 57 -0.10 -14.43 12.22
CA LYS A 57 -0.76 -15.62 12.78
C LYS A 57 0.26 -16.54 13.46
N LYS A 58 1.42 -16.73 12.85
CA LYS A 58 2.50 -17.51 13.44
C LYS A 58 2.95 -16.92 14.77
N ASP A 59 3.09 -15.60 14.85
CA ASP A 59 3.53 -14.93 16.07
C ASP A 59 2.52 -15.11 17.22
N ILE A 60 1.23 -15.18 16.90
CA ILE A 60 0.17 -15.40 17.91
C ILE A 60 0.11 -16.87 18.33
N ASN A 61 0.22 -17.78 17.40
CA ASN A 61 0.04 -19.22 17.64
C ASN A 61 1.32 -19.92 18.11
N GLY A 62 2.38 -19.18 18.23
CA GLY A 62 3.63 -19.74 18.64
C GLY A 62 4.47 -20.18 17.50
#